data_9f4a6d0aa318d4c7e6bce6eb6957950c
#
_entry.id   9f4a6d0aa318d4c7e6bce6eb6957950c
#
_cell.length_a   1.000
_cell.length_b   1.000
_cell.length_c   1.000
_cell.angle_alpha   90.00
_cell.angle_beta   90.00
_cell.angle_gamma   90.00
#
_symmetry.space_group_name_H-M   'P 1'
#
loop_
_entity.id
_entity.type
_entity.pdbx_description
1 polymer ?
#
loop_
_entity_poly.entity_id
_entity_poly.type
_entity_poly.pdbx_seq_one_letter_code
_entity_poly.pdbx_strand_id
1 'polypeptide(L)'
;MQLDAHSDAPFRLHRLAHGNFAGDENGLVASTTNITSECRSVEPVRHFGKALGEFIGVQPYRSWQQTFDPLLVPGARNYWKSHNFADLGDGAIETTVKYIGNLPSPHCEIFFGQIGGATKRPSPDSAAYPHRDAMYVCNVHGRWDTPAEDRKGMEWARGFFRDTAPYATGGVYVNFLTEDESDRVKAAYGPNYHKLSEIKKKYDPQNLFRVNQNIRPVL
;
A
#
# COMPACT_ATOMS: atom_id res chain seq x y z
N MET A 1 0.35 1.72 -15.53
CA MET A 1 1.80 1.51 -15.44
C MET A 1 2.18 0.45 -16.45
N GLN A 2 2.82 0.84 -17.52
CA GLN A 2 3.24 -0.05 -18.60
C GLN A 2 4.55 -0.68 -18.13
N LEU A 3 4.56 -2.00 -17.93
CA LEU A 3 5.78 -2.74 -17.64
C LEU A 3 6.50 -2.97 -18.98
N ASP A 4 7.71 -2.42 -19.10
CA ASP A 4 8.56 -2.66 -20.28
C ASP A 4 8.93 -4.16 -20.37
N ALA A 5 8.66 -4.75 -21.52
CA ALA A 5 8.88 -6.16 -21.83
C ALA A 5 10.36 -6.60 -21.94
N HIS A 6 11.31 -5.78 -21.50
CA HIS A 6 12.76 -6.02 -21.69
C HIS A 6 13.58 -6.10 -20.40
N SER A 7 13.01 -6.44 -19.26
CA SER A 7 13.83 -6.76 -18.10
C SER A 7 13.92 -8.27 -17.91
N ASP A 8 15.08 -8.84 -18.15
CA ASP A 8 15.46 -10.25 -17.87
C ASP A 8 15.55 -10.54 -16.36
N ALA A 9 14.92 -9.75 -15.52
CA ALA A 9 14.87 -10.00 -14.09
C ALA A 9 13.77 -11.03 -13.80
N PRO A 10 14.06 -12.10 -13.03
CA PRO A 10 13.05 -13.08 -12.67
C PRO A 10 11.93 -12.39 -11.88
N PHE A 11 10.72 -12.42 -12.41
CA PHE A 11 9.52 -11.93 -11.72
C PHE A 11 9.35 -12.71 -10.41
N ARG A 12 9.60 -12.07 -9.28
CA ARG A 12 9.09 -12.56 -8.00
C ARG A 12 7.60 -12.19 -7.93
N LEU A 13 6.76 -13.19 -8.04
CA LEU A 13 5.33 -13.03 -7.82
C LEU A 13 5.11 -12.72 -6.34
N HIS A 14 4.62 -11.51 -6.06
CA HIS A 14 4.23 -11.12 -4.72
C HIS A 14 2.73 -11.35 -4.56
N ARG A 15 2.40 -12.13 -3.54
CA ARG A 15 1.04 -12.42 -3.13
C ARG A 15 0.32 -11.13 -2.74
N LEU A 16 -0.70 -10.75 -3.48
CA LEU A 16 -1.76 -9.87 -3.01
C LEU A 16 -2.88 -10.77 -2.47
N ALA A 17 -3.03 -10.85 -1.16
CA ALA A 17 -4.14 -11.55 -0.57
C ALA A 17 -5.25 -10.53 -0.31
N HIS A 18 -6.29 -10.54 -1.12
CA HIS A 18 -7.57 -9.90 -0.80
C HIS A 18 -8.43 -10.93 -0.06
N GLY A 19 -8.64 -10.70 1.23
CA GLY A 19 -9.48 -11.58 2.03
C GLY A 19 -10.90 -11.06 2.15
N ASN A 20 -11.78 -11.38 1.20
CA ASN A 20 -13.19 -11.52 1.49
C ASN A 20 -13.45 -12.98 1.80
N PHE A 21 -13.21 -13.39 3.04
CA PHE A 21 -13.49 -14.74 3.51
C PHE A 21 -14.95 -14.84 3.95
N ALA A 22 -15.85 -15.05 3.01
CA ALA A 22 -17.13 -15.66 3.33
C ALA A 22 -16.94 -17.19 3.22
N GLY A 23 -16.51 -17.82 4.30
CA GLY A 23 -16.87 -19.21 4.58
C GLY A 23 -16.13 -20.33 3.87
N ASP A 24 -14.82 -20.22 3.51
CA ASP A 24 -14.04 -21.41 3.17
C ASP A 24 -12.57 -21.27 3.59
N GLU A 25 -12.04 -22.27 4.28
CA GLU A 25 -10.77 -22.25 5.00
C GLU A 25 -9.52 -22.20 4.11
N ASN A 26 -9.65 -22.12 2.79
CA ASN A 26 -8.53 -22.19 1.85
C ASN A 26 -8.56 -21.16 0.69
N GLY A 27 -9.31 -20.08 0.82
CA GLY A 27 -9.44 -19.08 -0.23
C GLY A 27 -8.23 -18.16 -0.36
N LEU A 28 -7.37 -18.40 -1.35
CA LEU A 28 -6.33 -17.46 -1.75
C LEU A 28 -6.84 -16.61 -2.91
N VAL A 29 -6.98 -15.29 -2.71
CA VAL A 29 -7.27 -14.36 -3.79
C VAL A 29 -5.97 -13.69 -4.21
N ALA A 30 -5.51 -13.95 -5.41
CA ALA A 30 -4.40 -13.23 -6.03
C ALA A 30 -4.95 -12.27 -7.09
N SER A 31 -4.67 -10.98 -6.94
CA SER A 31 -4.95 -9.98 -7.97
C SER A 31 -3.68 -9.72 -8.77
N THR A 32 -3.71 -9.98 -10.07
CA THR A 32 -2.61 -9.62 -10.98
C THR A 32 -3.02 -8.51 -11.90
N THR A 33 -2.20 -7.49 -11.98
CA THR A 33 -2.41 -6.30 -12.78
C THR A 33 -1.80 -6.44 -14.15
N ASN A 34 -2.55 -6.04 -15.17
CA ASN A 34 -2.12 -5.75 -16.56
C ASN A 34 -0.79 -6.41 -17.00
N ILE A 35 -0.90 -7.64 -17.48
CA ILE A 35 0.17 -8.28 -18.22
C ILE A 35 -0.16 -8.06 -19.70
N THR A 36 0.60 -7.21 -20.36
CA THR A 36 0.43 -6.91 -21.78
C THR A 36 1.11 -7.92 -22.71
N SER A 37 1.82 -8.90 -22.15
CA SER A 37 2.51 -9.94 -22.93
C SER A 37 2.21 -11.33 -22.35
N GLU A 38 1.84 -12.23 -23.23
CA GLU A 38 1.64 -13.68 -23.10
C GLU A 38 1.28 -14.25 -21.71
N CYS A 39 0.20 -14.99 -21.65
CA CYS A 39 -0.37 -15.69 -20.47
C CYS A 39 0.61 -16.55 -19.65
N ARG A 40 1.83 -16.75 -20.09
CA ARG A 40 2.86 -17.55 -19.40
C ARG A 40 3.29 -16.98 -18.06
N SER A 41 3.22 -15.65 -17.89
CA SER A 41 3.63 -14.98 -16.62
C SER A 41 2.69 -15.27 -15.46
N VAL A 42 1.46 -15.74 -15.71
CA VAL A 42 0.46 -16.05 -14.67
C VAL A 42 0.40 -17.55 -14.33
N GLU A 43 1.01 -18.41 -15.13
CA GLU A 43 1.02 -19.85 -14.89
C GLU A 43 1.55 -20.25 -13.49
N PRO A 44 2.64 -19.65 -12.97
CA PRO A 44 3.08 -19.95 -11.61
C PRO A 44 2.03 -19.63 -10.54
N VAL A 45 1.17 -18.62 -10.78
CA VAL A 45 0.07 -18.27 -9.83
C VAL A 45 -1.03 -19.34 -9.92
N ARG A 46 -1.40 -19.74 -11.12
CA ARG A 46 -2.42 -20.79 -11.35
C ARG A 46 -2.06 -22.12 -10.70
N HIS A 47 -0.76 -22.47 -10.70
CA HIS A 47 -0.28 -23.71 -10.10
C HIS A 47 -0.12 -23.62 -8.56
N PHE A 48 -0.22 -22.42 -7.99
CA PHE A 48 -0.02 -22.22 -6.56
C PHE A 48 -1.21 -22.68 -5.71
N GLY A 49 -2.43 -22.63 -6.25
CA GLY A 49 -3.64 -23.02 -5.55
C GLY A 49 -4.90 -22.83 -6.40
N LYS A 50 -6.05 -23.21 -5.87
CA LYS A 50 -7.33 -23.05 -6.55
C LYS A 50 -7.75 -21.56 -6.51
N ALA A 51 -7.89 -20.93 -7.67
CA ALA A 51 -8.42 -19.59 -7.78
C ALA A 51 -9.92 -19.57 -7.47
N LEU A 52 -10.38 -18.60 -6.68
CA LEU A 52 -11.81 -18.34 -6.47
C LEU A 52 -12.43 -17.61 -7.65
N GLY A 53 -11.62 -16.88 -8.41
CA GLY A 53 -11.97 -16.21 -9.64
C GLY A 53 -10.72 -15.77 -10.39
N GLU A 54 -10.81 -15.69 -11.69
CA GLU A 54 -9.71 -15.23 -12.54
C GLU A 54 -10.25 -14.25 -13.58
N PHE A 55 -9.58 -13.11 -13.70
CA PHE A 55 -9.76 -12.18 -14.80
C PHE A 55 -8.39 -11.81 -15.39
N ILE A 56 -8.15 -12.28 -16.60
CA ILE A 56 -6.95 -11.98 -17.38
C ILE A 56 -7.40 -11.43 -18.72
N GLY A 57 -7.01 -10.20 -19.03
CA GLY A 57 -7.41 -9.58 -20.30
C GLY A 57 -6.87 -8.16 -20.45
N VAL A 58 -7.00 -7.66 -21.67
CA VAL A 58 -6.71 -6.26 -21.97
C VAL A 58 -7.91 -5.41 -21.60
N GLN A 59 -7.68 -4.37 -20.82
CA GLN A 59 -8.70 -3.41 -20.47
C GLN A 59 -8.16 -1.97 -20.53
N PRO A 60 -9.01 -0.96 -20.78
CA PRO A 60 -8.59 0.43 -20.69
C PRO A 60 -8.08 0.78 -19.29
N TYR A 61 -7.03 1.59 -19.21
CA TYR A 61 -6.48 2.05 -17.93
C TYR A 61 -7.53 2.70 -17.02
N ARG A 62 -8.47 3.43 -17.57
CA ARG A 62 -9.61 4.00 -16.84
C ARG A 62 -10.43 2.93 -16.12
N SER A 63 -10.75 1.83 -16.81
CA SER A 63 -11.52 0.73 -16.23
C SER A 63 -10.72 0.03 -15.13
N TRP A 64 -9.40 -0.12 -15.33
CA TRP A 64 -8.50 -0.66 -14.32
C TRP A 64 -8.52 0.19 -13.05
N GLN A 65 -8.43 1.51 -13.15
CA GLN A 65 -8.46 2.40 -11.98
C GLN A 65 -9.74 2.27 -11.15
N GLN A 66 -10.86 1.92 -11.78
CA GLN A 66 -12.17 1.76 -11.14
C GLN A 66 -12.42 0.34 -10.59
N THR A 67 -11.50 -0.60 -10.81
CA THR A 67 -11.69 -2.02 -10.43
C THR A 67 -11.93 -2.19 -8.93
N PHE A 68 -11.35 -1.32 -8.10
CA PHE A 68 -11.45 -1.40 -6.64
C PHE A 68 -12.55 -0.50 -6.03
N ASP A 69 -13.22 0.33 -6.83
CA ASP A 69 -14.27 1.24 -6.34
C ASP A 69 -15.39 0.51 -5.55
N PRO A 70 -15.87 -0.68 -5.99
CA PRO A 70 -16.89 -1.41 -5.25
C PRO A 70 -16.47 -1.87 -3.84
N LEU A 71 -15.17 -1.99 -3.58
CA LEU A 71 -14.63 -2.39 -2.28
C LEU A 71 -14.55 -1.22 -1.30
N LEU A 72 -14.58 0.02 -1.81
CA LEU A 72 -14.33 1.24 -1.05
C LEU A 72 -15.54 2.18 -1.05
N VAL A 73 -16.75 1.62 -1.06
CA VAL A 73 -18.01 2.42 -1.03
C VAL A 73 -18.04 3.31 0.22
N PRO A 74 -18.56 4.56 0.11
CA PRO A 74 -18.69 5.46 1.25
C PRO A 74 -19.56 4.91 2.37
N GLY A 75 -19.33 5.39 3.60
CA GLY A 75 -20.16 5.09 4.76
C GLY A 75 -19.51 4.21 5.81
N ALA A 76 -18.53 3.38 5.45
CA ALA A 76 -17.80 2.59 6.44
C ALA A 76 -16.78 3.45 7.22
N ARG A 77 -16.49 3.02 8.42
CA ARG A 77 -15.44 3.57 9.28
C ARG A 77 -14.10 2.98 8.85
N ASN A 78 -13.04 3.79 8.89
CA ASN A 78 -11.74 3.41 8.37
C ASN A 78 -10.62 3.82 9.31
N TYR A 79 -9.60 2.98 9.42
CA TYR A 79 -8.34 3.30 10.07
C TYR A 79 -7.22 2.52 9.40
N TRP A 80 -6.12 3.17 9.04
CA TRP A 80 -5.00 2.52 8.37
C TRP A 80 -3.66 2.98 8.90
N LYS A 81 -2.65 2.16 8.67
CA LYS A 81 -1.23 2.43 8.90
C LYS A 81 -0.42 1.94 7.71
N SER A 82 0.75 2.50 7.52
CA SER A 82 1.57 2.20 6.34
C SER A 82 3.04 2.07 6.68
N HIS A 83 3.70 1.13 6.01
CA HIS A 83 5.14 0.96 5.96
C HIS A 83 5.64 0.85 4.52
N ASN A 84 6.91 1.23 4.31
CA ASN A 84 7.66 0.85 3.12
C ASN A 84 8.61 -0.29 3.47
N PHE A 85 8.79 -1.24 2.54
CA PHE A 85 9.70 -2.38 2.68
C PHE A 85 10.70 -2.40 1.52
N ALA A 86 11.96 -2.73 1.82
CA ALA A 86 12.97 -2.99 0.81
C ALA A 86 12.80 -4.39 0.21
N ASP A 87 12.36 -5.34 1.02
CA ASP A 87 11.97 -6.69 0.63
C ASP A 87 10.85 -7.23 1.54
N LEU A 88 10.34 -8.41 1.24
CA LEU A 88 9.38 -9.14 2.07
C LEU A 88 10.04 -10.45 2.52
N GLY A 89 10.93 -10.35 3.52
CA GLY A 89 11.53 -11.51 4.16
C GLY A 89 10.52 -12.33 4.97
N ASP A 90 10.92 -13.54 5.36
CA ASP A 90 10.04 -14.53 6.00
C ASP A 90 9.30 -13.97 7.23
N GLY A 91 9.97 -13.22 8.09
CA GLY A 91 9.34 -12.63 9.28
C GLY A 91 8.24 -11.60 8.95
N ALA A 92 8.38 -10.83 7.87
CA ALA A 92 7.32 -9.93 7.40
C ALA A 92 6.14 -10.71 6.84
N ILE A 93 6.42 -11.80 6.11
CA ILE A 93 5.41 -12.69 5.54
C ILE A 93 4.65 -13.42 6.65
N GLU A 94 5.35 -14.03 7.60
CA GLU A 94 4.73 -14.76 8.72
C GLU A 94 3.84 -13.83 9.57
N THR A 95 4.33 -12.62 9.85
CA THR A 95 3.53 -11.61 10.55
C THR A 95 2.28 -11.26 9.76
N THR A 96 2.40 -11.07 8.45
CA THR A 96 1.25 -10.78 7.58
C THR A 96 0.23 -11.91 7.59
N VAL A 97 0.66 -13.16 7.46
CA VAL A 97 -0.20 -14.35 7.51
C VAL A 97 -0.95 -14.43 8.84
N LYS A 98 -0.25 -14.22 9.97
CA LYS A 98 -0.87 -14.18 11.30
C LYS A 98 -2.01 -13.17 11.41
N TYR A 99 -1.82 -11.96 10.88
CA TYR A 99 -2.82 -10.89 10.97
C TYR A 99 -3.98 -11.07 9.99
N ILE A 100 -3.73 -11.62 8.80
CA ILE A 100 -4.79 -11.98 7.83
C ILE A 100 -5.67 -13.10 8.39
N GLY A 101 -5.09 -14.08 9.11
CA GLY A 101 -5.84 -15.15 9.76
C GLY A 101 -6.78 -14.68 10.88
N ASN A 102 -6.70 -13.40 11.30
CA ASN A 102 -7.47 -12.85 12.42
C ASN A 102 -8.06 -11.47 12.07
N LEU A 103 -8.69 -11.34 10.91
CA LEU A 103 -9.33 -10.10 10.47
C LEU A 103 -10.47 -9.72 11.42
N PRO A 104 -10.51 -8.47 11.92
CA PRO A 104 -11.59 -8.03 12.82
C PRO A 104 -12.95 -7.84 12.13
N SER A 105 -12.92 -7.60 10.81
CA SER A 105 -14.10 -7.43 9.95
C SER A 105 -13.78 -8.00 8.56
N PRO A 106 -14.75 -8.49 7.80
CA PRO A 106 -14.55 -8.95 6.42
C PRO A 106 -14.11 -7.83 5.45
N HIS A 107 -14.24 -6.57 5.86
CA HIS A 107 -13.80 -5.40 5.09
C HIS A 107 -12.35 -4.99 5.38
N CYS A 108 -11.70 -5.63 6.36
CA CYS A 108 -10.29 -5.35 6.67
C CYS A 108 -9.36 -6.02 5.67
N GLU A 109 -8.26 -5.35 5.34
CA GLU A 109 -7.29 -5.86 4.37
C GLU A 109 -5.85 -5.46 4.73
N ILE A 110 -4.88 -6.21 4.22
CA ILE A 110 -3.48 -5.83 4.19
C ILE A 110 -3.05 -5.81 2.72
N PHE A 111 -2.69 -4.64 2.24
CA PHE A 111 -2.30 -4.41 0.86
C PHE A 111 -0.78 -4.24 0.75
N PHE A 112 -0.17 -4.88 -0.24
CA PHE A 112 1.20 -4.64 -0.65
C PHE A 112 1.23 -4.20 -2.12
N GLY A 113 1.65 -2.95 -2.36
CA GLY A 113 1.89 -2.44 -3.70
C GLY A 113 3.37 -2.53 -4.05
N GLN A 114 3.71 -3.26 -5.11
CA GLN A 114 5.08 -3.30 -5.61
C GLN A 114 5.45 -1.97 -6.27
N ILE A 115 6.60 -1.42 -5.88
CA ILE A 115 7.18 -0.20 -6.45
C ILE A 115 8.32 -0.62 -7.38
N GLY A 116 8.20 -0.30 -8.66
CA GLY A 116 9.22 -0.69 -9.63
C GLY A 116 9.14 0.10 -10.95
N GLY A 117 9.91 -0.32 -11.95
CA GLY A 117 9.87 0.27 -13.29
C GLY A 117 10.13 1.78 -13.29
N ALA A 118 9.26 2.55 -13.93
CA ALA A 118 9.41 4.00 -14.08
C ALA A 118 9.44 4.76 -12.76
N THR A 119 8.82 4.25 -11.69
CA THR A 119 8.80 4.91 -10.37
C THR A 119 10.16 4.92 -9.68
N LYS A 120 11.06 4.01 -10.05
CA LYS A 120 12.45 3.92 -9.52
C LYS A 120 13.50 4.68 -10.33
N ARG A 121 13.16 5.15 -11.54
CA ARG A 121 14.12 5.85 -12.42
C ARG A 121 14.50 7.26 -11.95
N PRO A 122 13.56 8.08 -11.42
CA PRO A 122 13.91 9.41 -10.93
C PRO A 122 14.82 9.34 -9.71
N SER A 123 15.75 10.31 -9.57
CA SER A 123 16.53 10.43 -8.35
C SER A 123 15.64 10.78 -7.14
N PRO A 124 16.03 10.41 -5.89
CA PRO A 124 15.24 10.67 -4.70
C PRO A 124 14.91 12.15 -4.47
N ASP A 125 15.74 13.06 -4.96
CA ASP A 125 15.64 14.52 -4.82
C ASP A 125 14.90 15.23 -5.97
N SER A 126 14.54 14.48 -7.03
CA SER A 126 13.88 15.04 -8.22
C SER A 126 12.40 15.36 -8.04
N ALA A 127 11.77 14.81 -6.99
CA ALA A 127 10.36 15.00 -6.69
C ALA A 127 10.11 14.95 -5.18
N ALA A 128 8.91 15.30 -4.73
CA ALA A 128 8.56 15.27 -3.30
C ALA A 128 8.72 13.89 -2.65
N TYR A 129 8.39 12.81 -3.38
CA TYR A 129 8.50 11.43 -2.90
C TYR A 129 9.95 10.89 -3.03
N PRO A 130 10.67 10.63 -1.92
CA PRO A 130 12.09 10.25 -1.97
C PRO A 130 12.36 8.74 -1.97
N HIS A 131 11.40 7.90 -1.53
CA HIS A 131 11.60 6.48 -1.21
C HIS A 131 11.74 5.62 -2.48
N ARG A 132 12.84 5.80 -3.23
CA ARG A 132 13.13 5.08 -4.48
C ARG A 132 13.78 3.71 -4.24
N ASP A 133 14.30 3.49 -3.05
CA ASP A 133 14.86 2.23 -2.54
C ASP A 133 13.79 1.22 -2.12
N ALA A 134 12.61 1.69 -1.75
CA ALA A 134 11.50 0.82 -1.37
C ALA A 134 11.06 -0.08 -2.55
N MET A 135 10.88 -1.38 -2.27
CA MET A 135 10.30 -2.34 -3.23
C MET A 135 8.79 -2.48 -3.05
N TYR A 136 8.30 -2.22 -1.84
CA TYR A 136 6.88 -2.34 -1.53
C TYR A 136 6.41 -1.20 -0.65
N VAL A 137 5.20 -0.71 -0.93
CA VAL A 137 4.39 0.04 0.02
C VAL A 137 3.35 -0.90 0.59
N CYS A 138 3.24 -0.95 1.91
CA CYS A 138 2.23 -1.71 2.62
C CYS A 138 1.21 -0.76 3.24
N ASN A 139 -0.07 -1.12 3.14
CA ASN A 139 -1.13 -0.47 3.90
C ASN A 139 -1.94 -1.56 4.62
N VAL A 140 -2.01 -1.47 5.94
CA VAL A 140 -2.96 -2.22 6.75
C VAL A 140 -4.19 -1.36 6.91
N HIS A 141 -5.31 -1.81 6.37
CA HIS A 141 -6.57 -1.07 6.31
C HIS A 141 -7.63 -1.78 7.15
N GLY A 142 -7.88 -1.24 8.35
CA GLY A 142 -9.04 -1.57 9.15
C GLY A 142 -10.26 -0.86 8.59
N ARG A 143 -11.32 -1.62 8.28
CA ARG A 143 -12.59 -1.10 7.77
C ARG A 143 -13.74 -1.86 8.41
N TRP A 144 -14.74 -1.15 8.91
CA TRP A 144 -15.89 -1.72 9.62
C TRP A 144 -17.09 -0.78 9.58
N ASP A 145 -18.28 -1.27 9.95
CA ASP A 145 -19.52 -0.52 9.77
C ASP A 145 -19.95 0.27 11.00
N THR A 146 -19.67 -0.21 12.22
CA THR A 146 -20.23 0.35 13.44
C THR A 146 -19.18 0.90 14.41
N PRO A 147 -19.49 1.96 15.20
CA PRO A 147 -18.59 2.47 16.23
C PRO A 147 -18.17 1.44 17.30
N ALA A 148 -18.99 0.42 17.52
CA ALA A 148 -18.68 -0.65 18.49
C ALA A 148 -17.43 -1.46 18.10
N GLU A 149 -17.08 -1.47 16.82
CA GLU A 149 -15.93 -2.19 16.26
C GLU A 149 -14.64 -1.35 16.23
N ASP A 150 -14.73 -0.03 16.51
CA ASP A 150 -13.59 0.91 16.42
C ASP A 150 -12.36 0.39 17.14
N ARG A 151 -12.50 0.02 18.41
CA ARG A 151 -11.39 -0.45 19.22
C ARG A 151 -10.71 -1.67 18.61
N LYS A 152 -11.49 -2.67 18.21
CA LYS A 152 -10.98 -3.92 17.64
C LYS A 152 -10.24 -3.68 16.32
N GLY A 153 -10.85 -2.89 15.42
CA GLY A 153 -10.26 -2.55 14.12
C GLY A 153 -8.96 -1.73 14.24
N MET A 154 -8.96 -0.72 15.11
CA MET A 154 -7.78 0.12 15.34
C MET A 154 -6.64 -0.66 16.03
N GLU A 155 -6.94 -1.49 17.04
CA GLU A 155 -5.95 -2.31 17.72
C GLU A 155 -5.30 -3.32 16.77
N TRP A 156 -6.08 -3.93 15.88
CA TRP A 156 -5.58 -4.83 14.85
C TRP A 156 -4.60 -4.12 13.89
N ALA A 157 -4.97 -2.97 13.35
CA ALA A 157 -4.11 -2.23 12.43
C ALA A 157 -2.84 -1.72 13.12
N ARG A 158 -2.94 -1.21 14.35
CA ARG A 158 -1.79 -0.78 15.16
C ARG A 158 -0.89 -1.94 15.54
N GLY A 159 -1.47 -3.09 15.86
CA GLY A 159 -0.74 -4.31 16.16
C GLY A 159 0.10 -4.77 14.98
N PHE A 160 -0.51 -4.89 13.80
CA PHE A 160 0.19 -5.24 12.58
C PHE A 160 1.33 -4.25 12.28
N PHE A 161 1.04 -2.95 12.35
CA PHE A 161 2.01 -1.89 12.11
C PHE A 161 3.21 -2.00 13.05
N ARG A 162 2.98 -2.20 14.35
CA ARG A 162 4.04 -2.38 15.34
C ARG A 162 4.87 -3.65 15.09
N ASP A 163 4.20 -4.77 14.84
CA ASP A 163 4.85 -6.08 14.73
C ASP A 163 5.63 -6.22 13.41
N THR A 164 5.29 -5.45 12.36
CA THR A 164 6.04 -5.39 11.09
C THR A 164 7.12 -4.31 11.05
N ALA A 165 7.15 -3.38 12.00
CA ALA A 165 8.13 -2.29 12.05
C ALA A 165 9.60 -2.74 11.96
N PRO A 166 10.03 -3.88 12.58
CA PRO A 166 11.42 -4.35 12.46
C PRO A 166 11.86 -4.69 11.03
N TYR A 167 10.93 -4.95 10.14
CA TYR A 167 11.19 -5.33 8.73
C TYR A 167 11.04 -4.14 7.77
N ALA A 168 10.56 -3.00 8.26
CA ALA A 168 10.26 -1.82 7.46
C ALA A 168 11.49 -0.92 7.28
N THR A 169 11.50 -0.11 6.22
CA THR A 169 12.57 0.87 5.94
C THR A 169 12.47 2.15 6.78
N GLY A 170 11.40 2.34 7.54
CA GLY A 170 11.09 3.58 8.27
C GLY A 170 10.40 4.66 7.42
N GLY A 171 10.40 4.54 6.09
CA GLY A 171 9.66 5.43 5.20
C GLY A 171 8.15 5.14 5.20
N VAL A 172 7.38 6.10 4.71
CA VAL A 172 5.92 5.98 4.58
C VAL A 172 5.42 6.70 3.33
N TYR A 173 4.38 6.17 2.74
CA TYR A 173 3.67 6.85 1.66
C TYR A 173 2.70 7.89 2.25
N VAL A 174 2.89 9.15 1.89
CA VAL A 174 2.17 10.28 2.52
C VAL A 174 0.65 10.15 2.48
N ASN A 175 0.09 9.56 1.41
CA ASN A 175 -1.35 9.36 1.27
C ASN A 175 -1.92 8.28 2.21
N PHE A 176 -1.06 7.50 2.86
CA PHE A 176 -1.45 6.48 3.84
C PHE A 176 -1.17 6.91 5.29
N LEU A 177 -0.87 8.19 5.52
CA LEU A 177 -0.78 8.74 6.88
C LEU A 177 -2.18 9.07 7.39
N THR A 178 -2.45 8.69 8.64
CA THR A 178 -3.65 9.08 9.39
C THR A 178 -3.39 10.36 10.22
N GLU A 179 -4.44 10.97 10.76
CA GLU A 179 -4.33 12.20 11.55
C GLU A 179 -3.45 12.03 12.81
N ASP A 180 -3.42 10.83 13.37
CA ASP A 180 -2.59 10.50 14.54
C ASP A 180 -1.10 10.26 14.21
N GLU A 181 -0.66 10.51 12.96
CA GLU A 181 0.71 10.34 12.47
C GLU A 181 1.36 11.66 12.00
N SER A 182 0.94 12.78 12.53
CA SER A 182 1.49 14.09 12.13
C SER A 182 3.01 14.22 12.35
N ASP A 183 3.58 13.45 13.28
CA ASP A 183 5.02 13.32 13.51
C ASP A 183 5.77 12.61 12.38
N ARG A 184 5.07 11.77 11.60
CA ARG A 184 5.65 11.00 10.48
C ARG A 184 5.64 11.76 9.14
N VAL A 185 5.06 12.94 9.07
CA VAL A 185 5.05 13.76 7.82
C VAL A 185 6.47 14.02 7.31
N LYS A 186 7.41 14.30 8.23
CA LYS A 186 8.82 14.47 7.87
C LYS A 186 9.42 13.17 7.29
N ALA A 187 9.08 12.00 7.83
CA ALA A 187 9.54 10.73 7.32
C ALA A 187 8.96 10.42 5.92
N ALA A 188 7.73 10.86 5.64
CA ALA A 188 7.11 10.69 4.33
C ALA A 188 7.87 11.42 3.21
N TYR A 189 8.41 12.59 3.52
CA TYR A 189 9.20 13.40 2.57
C TYR A 189 10.72 13.24 2.74
N GLY A 190 11.17 12.60 3.82
CA GLY A 190 12.58 12.33 4.08
C GLY A 190 13.48 13.56 3.90
N PRO A 191 14.60 13.43 3.17
CA PRO A 191 15.53 14.54 2.93
C PRO A 191 14.92 15.71 2.15
N ASN A 192 13.82 15.49 1.42
CA ASN A 192 13.16 16.53 0.62
C ASN A 192 12.27 17.46 1.46
N TYR A 193 11.98 17.11 2.72
CA TYR A 193 11.10 17.91 3.59
C TYR A 193 11.57 19.37 3.72
N HIS A 194 12.88 19.60 3.89
CA HIS A 194 13.43 20.95 4.03
C HIS A 194 13.19 21.80 2.78
N LYS A 195 13.51 21.26 1.60
CA LYS A 195 13.27 21.93 0.30
C LYS A 195 11.77 22.24 0.10
N LEU A 196 10.89 21.32 0.51
CA LEU A 196 9.44 21.56 0.45
C LEU A 196 9.00 22.67 1.43
N SER A 197 9.62 22.74 2.61
CA SER A 197 9.36 23.82 3.58
C SER A 197 9.81 25.19 3.08
N GLU A 198 10.92 25.28 2.33
CA GLU A 198 11.39 26.50 1.65
C GLU A 198 10.41 26.92 0.54
N ILE A 199 9.97 25.96 -0.27
CA ILE A 199 8.94 26.21 -1.29
C ILE A 199 7.64 26.69 -0.63
N LYS A 200 7.24 26.07 0.46
CA LYS A 200 6.07 26.48 1.25
C LYS A 200 6.22 27.90 1.76
N LYS A 201 7.38 28.27 2.29
CA LYS A 201 7.69 29.65 2.72
C LYS A 201 7.51 30.67 1.60
N LYS A 202 7.94 30.30 0.39
CA LYS A 202 7.86 31.18 -0.79
C LYS A 202 6.41 31.41 -1.25
N TYR A 203 5.59 30.36 -1.29
CA TYR A 203 4.26 30.42 -1.90
C TYR A 203 3.11 30.53 -0.91
N ASP A 204 3.31 30.07 0.33
CA ASP A 204 2.32 30.14 1.41
C ASP A 204 3.00 30.42 2.77
N PRO A 205 3.62 31.61 2.93
CA PRO A 205 4.37 31.95 4.15
C PRO A 205 3.49 31.99 5.41
N GLN A 206 2.20 32.22 5.26
CA GLN A 206 1.24 32.26 6.37
C GLN A 206 0.63 30.88 6.68
N ASN A 207 1.04 29.82 5.92
CA ASN A 207 0.52 28.48 6.08
C ASN A 207 -1.02 28.39 6.04
N LEU A 208 -1.62 29.07 5.06
CA LEU A 208 -3.08 29.07 4.86
C LEU A 208 -3.56 27.66 4.43
N PHE A 209 -2.83 27.01 3.52
CA PHE A 209 -3.10 25.63 3.05
C PHE A 209 -2.42 24.62 3.98
N ARG A 210 -3.10 24.23 5.06
CA ARG A 210 -2.57 23.39 6.14
C ARG A 210 -3.41 22.16 6.45
N VAL A 211 -4.36 21.86 5.59
CA VAL A 211 -5.19 20.64 5.72
C VAL A 211 -4.38 19.43 5.27
N ASN A 212 -4.69 18.25 5.80
CA ASN A 212 -4.01 16.98 5.57
C ASN A 212 -2.57 16.97 6.12
N GLN A 213 -1.62 16.48 5.33
CA GLN A 213 -0.22 16.28 5.74
C GLN A 213 0.57 17.60 5.57
N ASN A 214 0.36 18.52 6.48
CA ASN A 214 0.90 19.88 6.38
C ASN A 214 2.44 19.92 6.40
N ILE A 215 3.02 20.53 5.37
CA ILE A 215 4.42 20.93 5.34
C ILE A 215 4.49 22.36 5.89
N ARG A 216 5.12 22.54 7.05
CA ARG A 216 5.25 23.89 7.65
C ARG A 216 6.31 24.70 6.91
N PRO A 217 6.07 26.00 6.65
CA PRO A 217 7.09 26.88 6.09
C PRO A 217 8.27 26.99 7.06
N VAL A 218 9.49 27.11 6.54
CA VAL A 218 10.66 27.43 7.37
C VAL A 218 10.48 28.78 8.04
N LEU A 219 11.01 28.93 9.24
CA LEU A 219 10.96 30.18 10.02
C LEU A 219 11.80 31.29 9.36
#